data_dc71cfc50dcfaba3becb7046d23babf4
#
_entry.id   dc71cfc50dcfaba3becb7046d23babf4
#
_cell.length_a   1.000
_cell.length_b   1.000
_cell.length_c   1.000
_cell.angle_alpha   90.00
_cell.angle_beta   90.00
_cell.angle_gamma   90.00
#
_symmetry.space_group_name_H-M   'P 1'
#
loop_
_entity.id
_entity.type
_entity.pdbx_description
1 polymer ?
#
loop_
_entity_poly.entity_id
_entity_poly.type
_entity_poly.pdbx_seq_one_letter_code
_entity_poly.pdbx_strand_id
1 'polypeptide(L)'
;MSGTRTGPAARHRVVIVGGGAGGLELATRLGDTLGKRGRAEITLIDRNRTHVWKPKLHEIAAGSMDMSAHEVSYLAQAHWHHFRYRVGAMVGLDRARREVLVAPYIDDEGRQVTPQRMFGYDTLVVAVGSLSNDFGTPGVAEHAMKLETAADAQRFRSRVINACIRAHAQGTPLRPEQLKVAIIGAGATGVELAAELHRTTREMVAYGLDRVDADKDIRVSVIEAAPRVLPALPERLSQATESLLAKLGVEVHTHAKVAEVLPGGVRLADGRLLPAELVVWAAGV
;
A
#
# COMPACT_ATOMS: atom_id res chain seq x y z
N MET A 1 -20.56 3.16 -61.36
CA MET A 1 -20.73 2.41 -60.09
C MET A 1 -19.67 2.89 -59.14
N SER A 2 -20.00 3.83 -58.25
CA SER A 2 -19.10 4.40 -57.26
C SER A 2 -19.20 3.55 -55.98
N GLY A 3 -18.22 2.71 -55.79
CA GLY A 3 -18.12 1.89 -54.57
C GLY A 3 -17.60 2.77 -53.41
N THR A 4 -18.47 3.18 -52.52
CA THR A 4 -18.13 3.81 -51.23
C THR A 4 -17.28 2.81 -50.43
N ARG A 5 -15.97 3.04 -50.36
CA ARG A 5 -15.09 2.35 -49.40
C ARG A 5 -15.49 2.83 -48.02
N THR A 6 -16.32 2.06 -47.32
CA THR A 6 -16.49 2.19 -45.86
C THR A 6 -15.15 1.90 -45.23
N GLY A 7 -14.51 2.94 -44.69
CA GLY A 7 -13.32 2.79 -43.85
C GLY A 7 -13.63 1.87 -42.65
N PRO A 8 -12.62 1.20 -42.08
CA PRO A 8 -12.84 0.31 -40.96
C PRO A 8 -13.57 1.07 -39.86
N ALA A 9 -14.71 0.53 -39.38
CA ALA A 9 -15.46 1.11 -38.28
C ALA A 9 -14.52 1.38 -37.10
N ALA A 10 -14.62 2.58 -36.53
CA ALA A 10 -13.79 2.95 -35.39
C ALA A 10 -13.96 1.92 -34.26
N ARG A 11 -12.85 1.37 -33.76
CA ARG A 11 -12.88 0.39 -32.68
C ARG A 11 -13.39 1.02 -31.41
N HIS A 12 -14.19 0.28 -30.66
CA HIS A 12 -14.67 0.71 -29.36
C HIS A 12 -13.47 0.90 -28.38
N ARG A 13 -13.34 2.10 -27.82
CA ARG A 13 -12.22 2.48 -26.94
C ARG A 13 -12.61 2.28 -25.49
N VAL A 14 -11.92 1.34 -24.81
CA VAL A 14 -12.07 1.10 -23.38
C VAL A 14 -10.84 1.69 -22.68
N VAL A 15 -11.05 2.67 -21.82
CA VAL A 15 -10.02 3.26 -20.96
C VAL A 15 -10.24 2.78 -19.53
N ILE A 16 -9.21 2.19 -18.93
CA ILE A 16 -9.17 1.71 -17.55
C ILE A 16 -8.15 2.57 -16.82
N VAL A 17 -8.58 3.27 -15.76
CA VAL A 17 -7.71 4.09 -14.92
C VAL A 17 -7.48 3.40 -13.60
N GLY A 18 -6.22 3.11 -13.32
CA GLY A 18 -5.77 2.35 -12.15
C GLY A 18 -5.42 0.91 -12.49
N GLY A 19 -4.14 0.57 -12.39
CA GLY A 19 -3.57 -0.76 -12.66
C GLY A 19 -3.47 -1.64 -11.41
N GLY A 20 -4.26 -1.37 -10.37
CA GLY A 20 -4.39 -2.25 -9.22
C GLY A 20 -4.96 -3.63 -9.61
N ALA A 21 -5.22 -4.50 -8.62
CA ALA A 21 -5.67 -5.87 -8.86
C ALA A 21 -6.87 -5.95 -9.81
N GLY A 22 -7.92 -5.12 -9.60
CA GLY A 22 -9.11 -5.13 -10.46
C GLY A 22 -8.86 -4.56 -11.86
N GLY A 23 -8.12 -3.45 -11.96
CA GLY A 23 -7.88 -2.79 -13.25
C GLY A 23 -6.94 -3.56 -14.16
N LEU A 24 -5.86 -4.14 -13.63
CA LEU A 24 -4.94 -4.97 -14.40
C LEU A 24 -5.61 -6.27 -14.86
N GLU A 25 -6.34 -6.94 -13.97
CA GLU A 25 -7.08 -8.16 -14.33
C GLU A 25 -8.10 -7.90 -15.43
N LEU A 26 -8.86 -6.79 -15.32
CA LEU A 26 -9.82 -6.41 -16.36
C LEU A 26 -9.13 -6.08 -17.69
N ALA A 27 -8.01 -5.32 -17.67
CA ALA A 27 -7.25 -5.00 -18.86
C ALA A 27 -6.74 -6.27 -19.56
N THR A 28 -6.21 -7.22 -18.79
CA THR A 28 -5.75 -8.54 -19.26
C THR A 28 -6.87 -9.31 -19.94
N ARG A 29 -8.00 -9.50 -19.26
CA ARG A 29 -9.15 -10.25 -19.81
C ARG A 29 -9.74 -9.60 -21.06
N LEU A 30 -9.94 -8.28 -21.05
CA LEU A 30 -10.45 -7.56 -22.21
C LEU A 30 -9.44 -7.56 -23.36
N GLY A 31 -8.16 -7.44 -23.07
CA GLY A 31 -7.10 -7.52 -24.06
C GLY A 31 -7.09 -8.88 -24.78
N ASP A 32 -7.13 -9.99 -24.03
CA ASP A 32 -7.11 -11.35 -24.57
C ASP A 32 -8.39 -11.69 -25.35
N THR A 33 -9.54 -11.14 -24.96
CA THR A 33 -10.83 -11.47 -25.60
C THR A 33 -11.21 -10.52 -26.73
N LEU A 34 -11.06 -9.22 -26.53
CA LEU A 34 -11.48 -8.19 -27.50
C LEU A 34 -10.29 -7.55 -28.21
N GLY A 35 -9.21 -7.23 -27.49
CA GLY A 35 -8.01 -6.58 -28.01
C GLY A 35 -7.31 -7.46 -29.07
N LYS A 36 -7.01 -8.72 -28.75
CA LYS A 36 -6.42 -9.71 -29.64
C LYS A 36 -7.18 -9.88 -30.96
N ARG A 37 -8.50 -9.77 -30.90
CA ARG A 37 -9.38 -9.91 -32.07
C ARG A 37 -9.63 -8.58 -32.80
N GLY A 38 -9.01 -7.49 -32.35
CA GLY A 38 -9.21 -6.14 -32.92
C GLY A 38 -10.62 -5.58 -32.77
N ARG A 39 -11.44 -6.12 -31.85
CA ARG A 39 -12.83 -5.69 -31.62
C ARG A 39 -12.93 -4.45 -30.75
N ALA A 40 -11.96 -4.24 -29.85
CA ALA A 40 -11.83 -3.05 -29.04
C ALA A 40 -10.37 -2.63 -28.87
N GLU A 41 -10.14 -1.36 -28.59
CA GLU A 41 -8.87 -0.81 -28.16
C GLU A 41 -8.91 -0.65 -26.63
N ILE A 42 -8.10 -1.44 -25.92
CA ILE A 42 -8.03 -1.41 -24.45
C ILE A 42 -6.82 -0.60 -24.04
N THR A 43 -7.00 0.41 -23.19
CA THR A 43 -5.93 1.23 -22.67
C THR A 43 -5.98 1.23 -21.14
N LEU A 44 -4.91 0.79 -20.50
CA LEU A 44 -4.68 0.89 -19.07
C LEU A 44 -3.83 2.14 -18.78
N ILE A 45 -4.30 2.98 -17.86
CA ILE A 45 -3.58 4.17 -17.38
C ILE A 45 -3.25 3.97 -15.90
N ASP A 46 -1.98 4.03 -15.54
CA ASP A 46 -1.54 4.01 -14.14
C ASP A 46 -0.33 4.93 -13.94
N ARG A 47 -0.21 5.52 -12.74
CA ARG A 47 0.91 6.38 -12.37
C ARG A 47 2.22 5.63 -12.18
N ASN A 48 2.17 4.34 -11.86
CA ASN A 48 3.33 3.47 -11.67
C ASN A 48 3.65 2.73 -12.97
N ARG A 49 4.89 2.27 -13.11
CA ARG A 49 5.35 1.46 -14.26
C ARG A 49 5.12 -0.03 -14.05
N THR A 50 4.95 -0.43 -12.80
CA THR A 50 4.82 -1.82 -12.38
C THR A 50 3.63 -1.97 -11.45
N HIS A 51 3.07 -3.15 -11.42
CA HIS A 51 2.07 -3.57 -10.46
C HIS A 51 2.75 -4.28 -9.30
N VAL A 52 2.46 -3.80 -8.09
CA VAL A 52 2.75 -4.52 -6.85
C VAL A 52 1.41 -4.84 -6.20
N TRP A 53 1.22 -6.09 -5.78
CA TRP A 53 -0.02 -6.48 -5.16
C TRP A 53 -0.16 -5.84 -3.77
N LYS A 54 -0.99 -4.80 -3.69
CA LYS A 54 -1.18 -3.97 -2.49
C LYS A 54 -1.43 -4.77 -1.20
N PRO A 55 -2.19 -5.88 -1.19
CA PRO A 55 -2.33 -6.71 0.01
C PRO A 55 -1.02 -7.25 0.59
N LYS A 56 0.06 -7.31 -0.20
CA LYS A 56 1.39 -7.78 0.26
C LYS A 56 2.35 -6.67 0.68
N LEU A 57 1.89 -5.44 0.79
CA LEU A 57 2.74 -4.33 1.23
C LEU A 57 3.28 -4.52 2.65
N HIS A 58 2.56 -5.22 3.52
CA HIS A 58 3.02 -5.57 4.86
C HIS A 58 4.27 -6.48 4.83
N GLU A 59 4.37 -7.42 3.88
CA GLU A 59 5.54 -8.29 3.70
C GLU A 59 6.78 -7.47 3.25
N ILE A 60 6.60 -6.49 2.35
CA ILE A 60 7.67 -5.56 1.94
C ILE A 60 8.09 -4.69 3.12
N ALA A 61 7.11 -4.16 3.85
CA ALA A 61 7.34 -3.29 5.01
C ALA A 61 8.11 -4.02 6.14
N ALA A 62 7.78 -5.27 6.40
CA ALA A 62 8.47 -6.10 7.36
C ALA A 62 9.82 -6.61 6.83
N GLY A 63 10.02 -6.67 5.50
CA GLY A 63 11.25 -7.15 4.88
C GLY A 63 11.27 -8.64 4.55
N SER A 64 10.14 -9.32 4.63
CA SER A 64 9.99 -10.73 4.26
C SER A 64 9.81 -10.97 2.77
N MET A 65 9.50 -9.93 2.00
CA MET A 65 9.34 -10.00 0.55
C MET A 65 10.26 -9.01 -0.16
N ASP A 66 10.99 -9.49 -1.17
CA ASP A 66 11.72 -8.63 -2.11
C ASP A 66 10.73 -8.11 -3.17
N MET A 67 10.58 -6.79 -3.23
CA MET A 67 9.68 -6.13 -4.18
C MET A 67 10.07 -6.42 -5.63
N SER A 68 11.37 -6.39 -5.95
CA SER A 68 11.85 -6.53 -7.33
C SER A 68 11.53 -7.89 -7.95
N ALA A 69 11.45 -8.93 -7.12
CA ALA A 69 11.08 -10.27 -7.54
C ALA A 69 9.56 -10.48 -7.73
N HIS A 70 8.74 -9.55 -7.22
CA HIS A 70 7.27 -9.71 -7.17
C HIS A 70 6.50 -8.59 -7.87
N GLU A 71 7.19 -7.67 -8.51
CA GLU A 71 6.54 -6.64 -9.33
C GLU A 71 6.29 -7.13 -10.76
N VAL A 72 5.18 -6.70 -11.33
CA VAL A 72 4.79 -7.06 -12.68
C VAL A 72 4.83 -5.82 -13.57
N SER A 73 5.63 -5.86 -14.63
CA SER A 73 5.73 -4.76 -15.59
C SER A 73 4.44 -4.58 -16.39
N TYR A 74 3.83 -3.38 -16.33
CA TYR A 74 2.66 -3.08 -17.16
C TYR A 74 2.95 -3.09 -18.65
N LEU A 75 4.16 -2.74 -19.09
CA LEU A 75 4.54 -2.81 -20.50
C LEU A 75 4.59 -4.25 -20.97
N ALA A 76 5.15 -5.17 -20.17
CA ALA A 76 5.20 -6.59 -20.49
C ALA A 76 3.79 -7.18 -20.55
N GLN A 77 2.95 -6.90 -19.54
CA GLN A 77 1.55 -7.34 -19.52
C GLN A 77 0.77 -6.82 -20.72
N ALA A 78 0.93 -5.55 -21.06
CA ALA A 78 0.27 -4.93 -22.20
C ALA A 78 0.63 -5.63 -23.52
N HIS A 79 1.90 -5.99 -23.69
CA HIS A 79 2.37 -6.74 -24.87
C HIS A 79 1.74 -8.13 -24.96
N TRP A 80 1.85 -8.90 -23.88
CA TRP A 80 1.39 -10.30 -23.87
C TRP A 80 -0.13 -10.45 -23.93
N HIS A 81 -0.86 -9.46 -23.37
CA HIS A 81 -2.31 -9.49 -23.24
C HIS A 81 -3.05 -8.50 -24.14
N HIS A 82 -2.40 -8.00 -25.21
CA HIS A 82 -3.04 -7.24 -26.28
C HIS A 82 -3.83 -5.99 -25.83
N PHE A 83 -3.34 -5.29 -24.79
CA PHE A 83 -3.82 -3.97 -24.41
C PHE A 83 -2.68 -2.93 -24.51
N ARG A 84 -2.99 -1.66 -24.33
CA ARG A 84 -2.01 -0.57 -24.30
C ARG A 84 -1.84 -0.08 -22.88
N TYR A 85 -0.61 0.12 -22.46
CA TYR A 85 -0.31 0.80 -21.19
C TYR A 85 0.12 2.25 -21.43
N ARG A 86 -0.34 3.15 -20.56
CA ARG A 86 0.02 4.56 -20.54
C ARG A 86 0.35 5.00 -19.12
N VAL A 87 1.60 5.41 -18.90
CA VAL A 87 2.05 5.92 -17.60
C VAL A 87 1.47 7.31 -17.36
N GLY A 88 0.98 7.56 -16.13
CA GLY A 88 0.53 8.87 -15.67
C GLY A 88 -0.67 8.79 -14.75
N ALA A 89 -0.90 9.88 -14.02
CA ALA A 89 -2.03 10.03 -13.11
C ALA A 89 -3.19 10.75 -13.81
N MET A 90 -4.41 10.22 -13.67
CA MET A 90 -5.62 10.94 -14.06
C MET A 90 -5.80 12.14 -13.14
N VAL A 91 -5.96 13.32 -13.73
CA VAL A 91 -6.16 14.59 -13.02
C VAL A 91 -7.43 15.32 -13.44
N GLY A 92 -8.15 14.79 -14.42
CA GLY A 92 -9.42 15.38 -14.86
C GLY A 92 -10.22 14.43 -15.73
N LEU A 93 -11.52 14.71 -15.82
CA LEU A 93 -12.50 13.98 -16.63
C LEU A 93 -13.46 14.95 -17.30
N ASP A 94 -13.47 14.97 -18.64
CA ASP A 94 -14.51 15.62 -19.44
C ASP A 94 -15.53 14.56 -19.87
N ARG A 95 -16.68 14.52 -19.21
CA ARG A 95 -17.76 13.56 -19.51
C ARG A 95 -18.49 13.89 -20.82
N ALA A 96 -18.57 15.16 -21.18
CA ALA A 96 -19.26 15.58 -22.40
C ALA A 96 -18.46 15.19 -23.65
N ARG A 97 -17.14 15.37 -23.60
CA ARG A 97 -16.23 14.96 -24.68
C ARG A 97 -15.78 13.51 -24.58
N ARG A 98 -16.07 12.85 -23.45
CA ARG A 98 -15.60 11.50 -23.12
C ARG A 98 -14.07 11.40 -23.18
N GLU A 99 -13.41 12.27 -22.43
CA GLU A 99 -11.94 12.36 -22.38
C GLU A 99 -11.42 12.33 -20.95
N VAL A 100 -10.35 11.58 -20.75
CA VAL A 100 -9.59 11.52 -19.50
C VAL A 100 -8.34 12.36 -19.65
N LEU A 101 -8.13 13.31 -18.74
CA LEU A 101 -6.92 14.14 -18.67
C LEU A 101 -5.89 13.46 -17.77
N VAL A 102 -4.71 13.21 -18.32
CA VAL A 102 -3.57 12.58 -17.63
C VAL A 102 -2.45 13.60 -17.48
N ALA A 103 -1.96 13.79 -16.25
CA ALA A 103 -0.87 14.70 -15.93
C ALA A 103 0.42 14.35 -16.69
N PRO A 104 1.35 15.31 -16.82
CA PRO A 104 2.72 15.00 -17.23
C PRO A 104 3.31 13.94 -16.31
N TYR A 105 4.08 13.01 -16.85
CA TYR A 105 4.86 12.09 -16.06
C TYR A 105 6.27 12.65 -15.87
N ILE A 106 6.64 12.84 -14.61
CA ILE A 106 7.95 13.34 -14.18
C ILE A 106 8.68 12.18 -13.51
N ASP A 107 9.95 11.95 -13.85
CA ASP A 107 10.78 10.93 -13.21
C ASP A 107 11.34 11.39 -11.85
N ASP A 108 12.07 10.49 -11.18
CA ASP A 108 12.64 10.75 -9.86
C ASP A 108 13.76 11.81 -9.87
N GLU A 109 14.27 12.15 -11.07
CA GLU A 109 15.25 13.23 -11.28
C GLU A 109 14.59 14.57 -11.66
N GLY A 110 13.25 14.62 -11.65
CA GLY A 110 12.47 15.82 -11.99
C GLY A 110 12.33 16.08 -13.49
N ARG A 111 12.72 15.16 -14.38
CA ARG A 111 12.62 15.32 -15.82
C ARG A 111 11.24 14.92 -16.32
N GLN A 112 10.69 15.74 -17.22
CA GLN A 112 9.42 15.39 -17.87
C GLN A 112 9.64 14.31 -18.93
N VAL A 113 9.11 13.11 -18.64
CA VAL A 113 9.17 11.95 -19.54
C VAL A 113 8.03 11.97 -20.55
N THR A 114 6.83 12.37 -20.12
CA THR A 114 5.69 12.58 -21.03
C THR A 114 4.96 13.89 -20.73
N PRO A 115 4.43 14.58 -21.76
CA PRO A 115 3.61 15.77 -21.53
C PRO A 115 2.24 15.38 -20.96
N GLN A 116 1.44 16.39 -20.64
CA GLN A 116 0.01 16.21 -20.38
C GLN A 116 -0.68 15.63 -21.61
N ARG A 117 -1.59 14.67 -21.41
CA ARG A 117 -2.28 13.97 -22.50
C ARG A 117 -3.74 13.79 -22.21
N MET A 118 -4.53 13.73 -23.28
CA MET A 118 -5.95 13.38 -23.22
C MET A 118 -6.19 12.03 -23.90
N PHE A 119 -7.05 11.23 -23.31
CA PHE A 119 -7.43 9.92 -23.83
C PHE A 119 -8.95 9.86 -23.97
N GLY A 120 -9.40 9.80 -25.23
CA GLY A 120 -10.81 9.64 -25.52
C GLY A 120 -11.28 8.21 -25.28
N TYR A 121 -12.51 8.04 -24.79
CA TYR A 121 -13.11 6.74 -24.48
C TYR A 121 -14.55 6.63 -24.97
N ASP A 122 -14.97 5.40 -25.21
CA ASP A 122 -16.37 5.03 -25.38
C ASP A 122 -16.90 4.37 -24.11
N THR A 123 -16.01 3.63 -23.40
CA THR A 123 -16.24 3.12 -22.03
C THR A 123 -15.07 3.52 -21.13
N LEU A 124 -15.37 4.10 -19.97
CA LEU A 124 -14.39 4.41 -18.93
C LEU A 124 -14.63 3.53 -17.70
N VAL A 125 -13.56 2.90 -17.21
CA VAL A 125 -13.53 2.18 -15.95
C VAL A 125 -12.58 2.89 -14.99
N VAL A 126 -13.07 3.29 -13.81
CA VAL A 126 -12.27 3.90 -12.74
C VAL A 126 -11.98 2.82 -11.71
N ALA A 127 -10.73 2.37 -11.65
CA ALA A 127 -10.24 1.27 -10.80
C ALA A 127 -9.07 1.72 -9.91
N VAL A 128 -9.11 2.97 -9.43
CA VAL A 128 -8.01 3.64 -8.71
C VAL A 128 -7.77 3.13 -7.30
N GLY A 129 -8.65 2.27 -6.78
CA GLY A 129 -8.58 1.75 -5.42
C GLY A 129 -8.96 2.79 -4.36
N SER A 130 -8.57 2.54 -3.12
CA SER A 130 -8.79 3.41 -1.96
C SER A 130 -7.48 3.82 -1.31
N LEU A 131 -7.52 4.90 -0.55
CA LEU A 131 -6.46 5.35 0.34
C LEU A 131 -6.94 5.22 1.78
N SER A 132 -6.01 5.02 2.71
CA SER A 132 -6.32 5.01 4.14
C SER A 132 -6.81 6.37 4.60
N ASN A 133 -7.90 6.38 5.36
CA ASN A 133 -8.45 7.59 5.96
C ASN A 133 -7.92 7.74 7.40
N ASP A 134 -7.33 8.89 7.72
CA ASP A 134 -6.89 9.20 9.07
C ASP A 134 -7.98 9.84 9.94
N PHE A 135 -9.17 10.04 9.39
CA PHE A 135 -10.32 10.64 10.08
C PHE A 135 -10.01 12.01 10.69
N GLY A 136 -9.03 12.72 10.16
CA GLY A 136 -8.56 14.00 10.71
C GLY A 136 -7.88 13.87 12.08
N THR A 137 -7.36 12.69 12.42
CA THR A 137 -6.66 12.46 13.69
C THR A 137 -5.37 13.30 13.73
N PRO A 138 -5.20 14.18 14.71
CA PRO A 138 -4.02 15.05 14.81
C PRO A 138 -2.70 14.27 14.82
N GLY A 139 -1.69 14.81 14.15
CA GLY A 139 -0.34 14.26 14.11
C GLY A 139 -0.13 13.02 13.22
N VAL A 140 -1.18 12.48 12.61
CA VAL A 140 -1.04 11.30 11.74
C VAL A 140 -0.21 11.64 10.50
N ALA A 141 -0.46 12.77 9.87
CA ALA A 141 0.25 13.20 8.67
C ALA A 141 1.76 13.41 8.92
N GLU A 142 2.12 13.90 10.11
CA GLU A 142 3.49 14.26 10.50
C GLU A 142 4.27 13.09 11.11
N HIS A 143 3.60 12.22 11.86
CA HIS A 143 4.27 11.26 12.75
C HIS A 143 3.93 9.80 12.45
N ALA A 144 2.89 9.51 11.67
CA ALA A 144 2.57 8.14 11.26
C ALA A 144 2.97 7.88 9.80
N MET A 145 3.20 6.61 9.48
CA MET A 145 3.39 6.14 8.12
C MET A 145 2.16 5.37 7.67
N LYS A 146 1.65 5.69 6.47
CA LYS A 146 0.62 4.89 5.79
C LYS A 146 1.31 3.93 4.82
N LEU A 147 0.83 2.70 4.70
CA LEU A 147 1.36 1.72 3.75
C LEU A 147 0.47 1.69 2.49
N GLU A 148 0.56 2.75 1.70
CA GLU A 148 -0.24 2.92 0.48
C GLU A 148 0.45 2.44 -0.78
N THR A 149 1.78 2.54 -0.79
CA THR A 149 2.64 2.23 -1.93
C THR A 149 3.81 1.34 -1.53
N ALA A 150 4.43 0.70 -2.51
CA ALA A 150 5.67 -0.04 -2.28
C ALA A 150 6.81 0.86 -1.74
N ALA A 151 6.87 2.11 -2.18
CA ALA A 151 7.83 3.09 -1.66
C ALA A 151 7.60 3.40 -0.18
N ASP A 152 6.34 3.46 0.27
CA ASP A 152 6.01 3.62 1.69
C ASP A 152 6.46 2.41 2.50
N ALA A 153 6.21 1.21 2.00
CA ALA A 153 6.62 -0.04 2.64
C ALA A 153 8.15 -0.13 2.76
N GLN A 154 8.89 0.20 1.71
CA GLN A 154 10.36 0.26 1.73
C GLN A 154 10.89 1.33 2.69
N ARG A 155 10.27 2.51 2.72
CA ARG A 155 10.63 3.56 3.70
C ARG A 155 10.42 3.09 5.13
N PHE A 156 9.31 2.43 5.41
CA PHE A 156 9.05 1.88 6.73
C PHE A 156 10.10 0.83 7.10
N ARG A 157 10.38 -0.13 6.22
CA ARG A 157 11.46 -1.12 6.41
C ARG A 157 12.79 -0.45 6.74
N SER A 158 13.20 0.55 5.97
CA SER A 158 14.44 1.29 6.20
C SER A 158 14.47 1.96 7.58
N ARG A 159 13.34 2.51 8.03
CA ARG A 159 13.23 3.10 9.37
C ARG A 159 13.37 2.05 10.47
N VAL A 160 12.76 0.88 10.33
CA VAL A 160 12.91 -0.25 11.28
C VAL A 160 14.38 -0.68 11.38
N ILE A 161 15.02 -0.91 10.24
CA ILE A 161 16.45 -1.29 10.19
C ILE A 161 17.32 -0.22 10.86
N ASN A 162 17.11 1.06 10.52
CA ASN A 162 17.89 2.16 11.08
C ASN A 162 17.67 2.33 12.59
N ALA A 163 16.46 2.07 13.09
CA ALA A 163 16.15 2.08 14.53
C ALA A 163 16.97 0.99 15.27
N CYS A 164 17.00 -0.23 14.72
CA CYS A 164 17.76 -1.34 15.30
C CYS A 164 19.28 -1.08 15.25
N ILE A 165 19.81 -0.60 14.13
CA ILE A 165 21.24 -0.24 14.00
C ILE A 165 21.62 0.87 14.98
N ARG A 166 20.78 1.90 15.13
CA ARG A 166 21.01 3.00 16.07
C ARG A 166 21.01 2.51 17.51
N ALA A 167 20.04 1.66 17.88
CA ALA A 167 19.96 1.08 19.22
C ALA A 167 21.19 0.20 19.52
N HIS A 168 21.65 -0.60 18.55
CA HIS A 168 22.86 -1.40 18.66
C HIS A 168 24.14 -0.55 18.82
N ALA A 169 24.23 0.57 18.09
CA ALA A 169 25.43 1.42 18.08
C ALA A 169 25.53 2.36 19.29
N GLN A 170 24.40 2.70 19.94
CA GLN A 170 24.42 3.64 21.06
C GLN A 170 25.01 3.02 22.33
N GLY A 171 25.77 3.85 23.08
CA GLY A 171 26.37 3.46 24.38
C GLY A 171 25.51 3.80 25.60
N THR A 172 24.28 4.26 25.39
CA THR A 172 23.33 4.68 26.43
C THR A 172 22.13 3.76 26.49
N PRO A 173 21.43 3.67 27.64
CA PRO A 173 20.18 2.91 27.72
C PRO A 173 19.15 3.36 26.69
N LEU A 174 18.29 2.44 26.26
CA LEU A 174 17.19 2.74 25.35
C LEU A 174 16.19 3.71 25.99
N ARG A 175 15.72 4.70 25.22
CA ARG A 175 14.60 5.54 25.63
C ARG A 175 13.30 4.74 25.63
N PRO A 176 12.27 5.18 26.39
CA PRO A 176 11.02 4.43 26.54
C PRO A 176 10.30 4.10 25.22
N GLU A 177 10.42 4.96 24.19
CA GLU A 177 9.79 4.78 22.87
C GLU A 177 10.64 3.96 21.89
N GLN A 178 11.97 3.86 22.11
CA GLN A 178 12.88 3.23 21.14
C GLN A 178 12.53 1.77 20.89
N LEU A 179 12.65 1.35 19.62
CA LEU A 179 12.34 0.01 19.12
C LEU A 179 10.88 -0.42 19.35
N LYS A 180 10.00 0.51 19.71
CA LYS A 180 8.57 0.23 19.84
C LYS A 180 7.84 0.66 18.57
N VAL A 181 7.01 -0.24 18.06
CA VAL A 181 6.19 -0.03 16.87
C VAL A 181 4.72 -0.06 17.26
N ALA A 182 4.00 1.02 17.02
CA ALA A 182 2.56 1.09 17.19
C ALA A 182 1.86 0.98 15.83
N ILE A 183 0.98 0.01 15.67
CA ILE A 183 0.18 -0.22 14.47
C ILE A 183 -1.26 0.16 14.80
N ILE A 184 -1.78 1.21 14.18
CA ILE A 184 -3.14 1.72 14.40
C ILE A 184 -4.09 1.10 13.38
N GLY A 185 -5.01 0.29 13.86
CA GLY A 185 -5.95 -0.53 13.08
C GLY A 185 -5.59 -2.01 13.12
N ALA A 186 -6.50 -2.83 13.66
CA ALA A 186 -6.39 -4.29 13.73
C ALA A 186 -7.20 -5.00 12.63
N GLY A 187 -7.28 -4.40 11.45
CA GLY A 187 -7.70 -5.08 10.22
C GLY A 187 -6.63 -6.06 9.72
N ALA A 188 -6.87 -6.69 8.56
CA ALA A 188 -5.94 -7.66 7.99
C ALA A 188 -4.51 -7.10 7.88
N THR A 189 -4.34 -5.93 7.29
CA THR A 189 -3.02 -5.29 7.10
C THR A 189 -2.27 -5.09 8.41
N GLY A 190 -2.94 -4.60 9.46
CA GLY A 190 -2.28 -4.34 10.75
C GLY A 190 -1.89 -5.61 11.47
N VAL A 191 -2.74 -6.63 11.45
CA VAL A 191 -2.49 -7.95 12.05
C VAL A 191 -1.34 -8.66 11.33
N GLU A 192 -1.37 -8.70 10.01
CA GLU A 192 -0.33 -9.31 9.17
C GLU A 192 1.01 -8.62 9.34
N LEU A 193 1.03 -7.27 9.34
CA LEU A 193 2.25 -6.50 9.60
C LEU A 193 2.83 -6.80 10.98
N ALA A 194 2.00 -6.88 12.02
CA ALA A 194 2.46 -7.16 13.37
C ALA A 194 3.14 -8.54 13.47
N ALA A 195 2.52 -9.56 12.86
CA ALA A 195 3.06 -10.92 12.84
C ALA A 195 4.39 -10.99 12.06
N GLU A 196 4.47 -10.36 10.88
CA GLU A 196 5.69 -10.33 10.07
C GLU A 196 6.83 -9.57 10.74
N LEU A 197 6.55 -8.42 11.36
CA LEU A 197 7.56 -7.65 12.10
C LEU A 197 8.14 -8.44 13.27
N HIS A 198 7.32 -9.20 13.98
CA HIS A 198 7.81 -10.07 15.05
C HIS A 198 8.87 -11.05 14.53
N ARG A 199 8.64 -11.68 13.38
CA ARG A 199 9.57 -12.64 12.78
C ARG A 199 10.83 -11.96 12.25
N THR A 200 10.65 -10.97 11.38
CA THR A 200 11.77 -10.36 10.64
C THR A 200 12.70 -9.54 11.53
N THR A 201 12.20 -8.91 12.60
CA THR A 201 13.06 -8.19 13.54
C THR A 201 13.95 -9.13 14.33
N ARG A 202 13.47 -10.32 14.70
CA ARG A 202 14.29 -11.36 15.35
C ARG A 202 15.38 -11.90 14.45
N GLU A 203 15.04 -12.17 13.18
CA GLU A 203 16.01 -12.57 12.18
C GLU A 203 17.11 -11.50 12.01
N MET A 204 16.72 -10.24 11.94
CA MET A 204 17.64 -9.11 11.79
C MET A 204 18.58 -8.97 13.01
N VAL A 205 18.06 -9.11 14.21
CA VAL A 205 18.88 -9.08 15.43
C VAL A 205 19.89 -10.23 15.43
N ALA A 206 19.46 -11.43 15.00
CA ALA A 206 20.33 -12.60 14.91
C ALA A 206 21.50 -12.44 13.90
N TYR A 207 21.39 -11.49 12.95
CA TYR A 207 22.47 -11.18 12.01
C TYR A 207 23.61 -10.32 12.58
N GLY A 208 23.64 -10.09 13.90
CA GLY A 208 24.79 -9.46 14.57
C GLY A 208 24.46 -8.15 15.30
N LEU A 209 23.20 -7.90 15.65
CA LEU A 209 22.82 -6.78 16.50
C LEU A 209 22.81 -7.21 17.99
N ASP A 210 23.94 -7.73 18.47
CA ASP A 210 24.14 -8.41 19.75
C ASP A 210 23.88 -7.54 21.02
N ARG A 211 23.72 -6.23 20.86
CA ARG A 211 23.31 -5.30 21.94
C ARG A 211 21.80 -5.06 21.99
N VAL A 212 21.03 -5.66 21.10
CA VAL A 212 19.57 -5.57 21.08
C VAL A 212 18.98 -6.95 21.43
N ASP A 213 18.18 -7.01 22.47
CA ASP A 213 17.42 -8.19 22.81
C ASP A 213 16.04 -8.11 22.10
N ALA A 214 15.85 -8.93 21.06
CA ALA A 214 14.64 -8.89 20.26
C ALA A 214 13.35 -9.17 21.07
N ASP A 215 13.46 -9.94 22.17
CA ASP A 215 12.31 -10.31 23.01
C ASP A 215 12.00 -9.28 24.10
N LYS A 216 12.96 -8.44 24.47
CA LYS A 216 12.78 -7.42 25.51
C LYS A 216 12.67 -6.02 24.94
N ASP A 217 13.52 -5.68 23.98
CA ASP A 217 13.68 -4.30 23.50
C ASP A 217 12.71 -3.99 22.37
N ILE A 218 12.43 -4.96 21.48
CA ILE A 218 11.51 -4.75 20.37
C ILE A 218 10.08 -5.09 20.81
N ARG A 219 9.19 -4.10 20.75
CA ARG A 219 7.78 -4.25 21.10
C ARG A 219 6.90 -3.82 19.92
N VAL A 220 5.94 -4.66 19.58
CA VAL A 220 4.92 -4.35 18.58
C VAL A 220 3.58 -4.29 19.28
N SER A 221 2.88 -3.17 19.12
CA SER A 221 1.54 -2.97 19.67
C SER A 221 0.54 -2.75 18.53
N VAL A 222 -0.59 -3.42 18.59
CA VAL A 222 -1.73 -3.22 17.67
C VAL A 222 -2.84 -2.50 18.45
N ILE A 223 -3.31 -1.36 17.92
CA ILE A 223 -4.27 -0.47 18.57
C ILE A 223 -5.55 -0.45 17.73
N GLU A 224 -6.66 -0.84 18.33
CA GLU A 224 -7.96 -0.96 17.65
C GLU A 224 -9.07 -0.26 18.45
N ALA A 225 -9.83 0.58 17.77
CA ALA A 225 -10.97 1.27 18.37
C ALA A 225 -12.16 0.33 18.62
N ALA A 226 -12.31 -0.70 17.80
CA ALA A 226 -13.34 -1.72 17.93
C ALA A 226 -13.07 -2.65 19.14
N PRO A 227 -14.07 -3.43 19.58
CA PRO A 227 -13.92 -4.33 20.73
C PRO A 227 -13.05 -5.56 20.45
N ARG A 228 -12.64 -5.81 19.22
CA ARG A 228 -11.87 -7.00 18.84
C ARG A 228 -11.02 -6.76 17.58
N VAL A 229 -9.98 -7.53 17.39
CA VAL A 229 -9.22 -7.56 16.13
C VAL A 229 -10.05 -8.16 15.01
N LEU A 230 -9.75 -7.83 13.77
CA LEU A 230 -10.46 -8.32 12.57
C LEU A 230 -11.99 -8.21 12.72
N PRO A 231 -12.54 -7.02 13.04
CA PRO A 231 -13.95 -6.88 13.43
C PRO A 231 -14.94 -7.30 12.33
N ALA A 232 -14.50 -7.30 11.07
CA ALA A 232 -15.30 -7.74 9.93
C ALA A 232 -15.39 -9.28 9.80
N LEU A 233 -14.56 -10.02 10.52
CA LEU A 233 -14.55 -11.49 10.47
C LEU A 233 -15.39 -12.10 11.62
N PRO A 234 -15.78 -13.40 11.53
CA PRO A 234 -16.43 -14.10 12.61
C PRO A 234 -15.64 -14.05 13.91
N GLU A 235 -16.31 -13.92 15.06
CA GLU A 235 -15.67 -13.75 16.38
C GLU A 235 -14.65 -14.85 16.71
N ARG A 236 -14.94 -16.10 16.34
CA ARG A 236 -14.01 -17.21 16.50
C ARG A 236 -12.62 -16.93 15.87
N LEU A 237 -12.59 -16.28 14.71
CA LEU A 237 -11.35 -15.93 14.03
C LEU A 237 -10.64 -14.78 14.74
N SER A 238 -11.38 -13.80 15.25
CA SER A 238 -10.79 -12.73 16.08
C SER A 238 -10.10 -13.28 17.32
N GLN A 239 -10.78 -14.13 18.08
CA GLN A 239 -10.23 -14.75 19.28
C GLN A 239 -9.00 -15.63 19.00
N ALA A 240 -9.03 -16.41 17.91
CA ALA A 240 -7.88 -17.21 17.48
C ALA A 240 -6.69 -16.31 17.10
N THR A 241 -6.96 -15.19 16.38
CA THR A 241 -5.93 -14.23 16.00
C THR A 241 -5.31 -13.53 17.21
N GLU A 242 -6.12 -13.06 18.16
CA GLU A 242 -5.62 -12.46 19.41
C GLU A 242 -4.72 -13.43 20.18
N SER A 243 -5.13 -14.69 20.27
CA SER A 243 -4.34 -15.74 20.91
C SER A 243 -3.00 -15.97 20.21
N LEU A 244 -2.96 -15.90 18.87
CA LEU A 244 -1.72 -16.02 18.11
C LEU A 244 -0.83 -14.80 18.29
N LEU A 245 -1.37 -13.59 18.22
CA LEU A 245 -0.62 -12.35 18.45
C LEU A 245 -0.01 -12.33 19.86
N ALA A 246 -0.78 -12.72 20.87
CA ALA A 246 -0.27 -12.82 22.25
C ALA A 246 0.89 -13.81 22.38
N LYS A 247 0.83 -14.97 21.70
CA LYS A 247 1.96 -15.94 21.65
C LYS A 247 3.21 -15.38 20.99
N LEU A 248 3.04 -14.47 20.03
CA LEU A 248 4.13 -13.74 19.41
C LEU A 248 4.64 -12.56 20.26
N GLY A 249 4.06 -12.30 21.45
CA GLY A 249 4.42 -11.15 22.26
C GLY A 249 3.97 -9.80 21.70
N VAL A 250 3.02 -9.81 20.78
CA VAL A 250 2.38 -8.58 20.25
C VAL A 250 1.34 -8.12 21.25
N GLU A 251 1.43 -6.85 21.65
CA GLU A 251 0.46 -6.22 22.55
C GLU A 251 -0.78 -5.80 21.77
N VAL A 252 -1.96 -6.24 22.20
CA VAL A 252 -3.23 -5.89 21.54
C VAL A 252 -4.05 -4.98 22.46
N HIS A 253 -4.37 -3.78 21.98
CA HIS A 253 -5.19 -2.80 22.66
C HIS A 253 -6.51 -2.63 21.91
N THR A 254 -7.56 -3.32 22.32
CA THR A 254 -8.93 -3.13 21.83
C THR A 254 -9.67 -2.06 22.63
N HIS A 255 -10.82 -1.58 22.13
CA HIS A 255 -11.52 -0.42 22.70
C HIS A 255 -10.63 0.82 22.88
N ALA A 256 -9.56 0.92 22.09
CA ALA A 256 -8.50 1.90 22.22
C ALA A 256 -8.54 2.88 21.03
N LYS A 257 -9.43 3.87 21.10
CA LYS A 257 -9.50 4.92 20.09
C LYS A 257 -8.30 5.84 20.21
N VAL A 258 -7.58 6.04 19.11
CA VAL A 258 -6.47 7.02 19.04
C VAL A 258 -7.05 8.43 18.98
N ALA A 259 -6.55 9.31 19.83
CA ALA A 259 -6.90 10.72 19.86
C ALA A 259 -5.86 11.57 19.11
N GLU A 260 -4.58 11.20 19.18
CA GLU A 260 -3.47 11.96 18.61
C GLU A 260 -2.24 11.07 18.41
N VAL A 261 -1.46 11.33 17.36
CA VAL A 261 -0.12 10.75 17.16
C VAL A 261 0.94 11.80 17.45
N LEU A 262 1.91 11.44 18.30
CA LEU A 262 2.96 12.32 18.78
C LEU A 262 4.34 11.86 18.26
N PRO A 263 5.38 12.69 18.31
CA PRO A 263 6.74 12.30 17.88
C PRO A 263 7.31 11.05 18.57
N GLY A 264 6.85 10.73 19.77
CA GLY A 264 7.34 9.60 20.58
C GLY A 264 6.26 8.60 20.98
N GLY A 265 5.08 8.61 20.33
CA GLY A 265 4.03 7.67 20.70
C GLY A 265 2.63 8.04 20.25
N VAL A 266 1.67 7.32 20.80
CA VAL A 266 0.25 7.45 20.47
C VAL A 266 -0.54 7.77 21.74
N ARG A 267 -1.32 8.85 21.72
CA ARG A 267 -2.26 9.21 22.79
C ARG A 267 -3.62 8.61 22.49
N LEU A 268 -4.15 7.87 23.42
CA LEU A 268 -5.50 7.31 23.34
C LEU A 268 -6.54 8.31 23.87
N ALA A 269 -7.81 8.10 23.50
CA ALA A 269 -8.92 8.95 23.93
C ALA A 269 -9.19 8.90 25.45
N ASP A 270 -8.76 7.85 26.14
CA ASP A 270 -8.81 7.72 27.60
C ASP A 270 -7.64 8.41 28.33
N GLY A 271 -6.76 9.10 27.60
CA GLY A 271 -5.61 9.83 28.11
C GLY A 271 -4.32 9.02 28.24
N ARG A 272 -4.34 7.70 28.09
CA ARG A 272 -3.12 6.88 28.10
C ARG A 272 -2.19 7.25 26.94
N LEU A 273 -0.89 7.27 27.23
CA LEU A 273 0.17 7.44 26.23
C LEU A 273 0.88 6.10 26.03
N LEU A 274 0.88 5.60 24.80
CA LEU A 274 1.63 4.42 24.39
C LEU A 274 2.92 4.89 23.70
N PRO A 275 4.10 4.68 24.31
CA PRO A 275 5.37 5.07 23.69
C PRO A 275 5.63 4.26 22.43
N ALA A 276 6.01 4.91 21.34
CA ALA A 276 6.40 4.27 20.10
C ALA A 276 7.32 5.18 19.27
N GLU A 277 8.43 4.64 18.80
CA GLU A 277 9.33 5.32 17.87
C GLU A 277 8.80 5.31 16.44
N LEU A 278 8.11 4.24 16.09
CA LEU A 278 7.53 4.05 14.77
C LEU A 278 6.02 3.86 14.89
N VAL A 279 5.27 4.66 14.16
CA VAL A 279 3.81 4.55 14.11
C VAL A 279 3.36 4.26 12.69
N VAL A 280 2.55 3.21 12.53
CA VAL A 280 1.92 2.84 11.25
C VAL A 280 0.42 3.06 11.35
N TRP A 281 -0.14 3.79 10.40
CA TRP A 281 -1.58 3.94 10.25
C TRP A 281 -2.12 2.92 9.26
N ALA A 282 -2.79 1.88 9.74
CA ALA A 282 -3.39 0.78 8.97
C ALA A 282 -4.93 0.76 9.07
N ALA A 283 -5.53 1.87 9.54
CA ALA A 283 -6.98 2.02 9.68
C ALA A 283 -7.59 2.79 8.50
N GLY A 284 -8.92 2.69 8.34
CA GLY A 284 -9.67 3.53 7.40
C GLY A 284 -9.57 3.13 5.92
N VAL A 285 -9.42 1.84 5.63
CA VAL A 285 -9.40 1.30 4.25
C VAL A 285 -10.76 0.70 3.90
#